data_c4f32d4292fc9562ddbf96dc7e00e5bd
#
_entry.id   c4f32d4292fc9562ddbf96dc7e00e5bd
#
_cell.length_a   1.000
_cell.length_b   1.000
_cell.length_c   1.000
_cell.angle_alpha   90.00
_cell.angle_beta   90.00
_cell.angle_gamma   90.00
#
_symmetry.space_group_name_H-M   'P 1'
#
loop_
_entity.id
_entity.type
_entity.pdbx_description
1 polymer ?
#
loop_
_entity_poly.entity_id
_entity_poly.type
_entity_poly.pdbx_seq_one_letter_code
_entity_poly.pdbx_strand_id
1 'polypeptide(L)'
;MTYTEIKGNLFQHFQKIDNNTFILPAGRNIAYAHCIANDGNYGAGIAPIFISKIFQSDTFVKRFLKENPWKGHGWSLCFNRINGDHHLLEVELITKEFTYGKPTYETITEAIKHLKFECGQYDISILRIPKIGCCLDGLDWNIVSSIIKDIFKDSSIDIEVYYL
;
A
#
# COMPACT_ATOMS: atom_id res chain seq x y z
N MET A 1 12.95 -10.53 -8.13
CA MET A 1 11.97 -9.43 -8.22
C MET A 1 11.74 -9.06 -9.68
N THR A 2 10.49 -8.92 -10.07
CA THR A 2 10.14 -8.21 -11.30
C THR A 2 9.54 -6.86 -10.94
N TYR A 3 9.71 -5.88 -11.81
CA TYR A 3 9.20 -4.53 -11.60
C TYR A 3 8.65 -4.01 -12.91
N THR A 4 7.37 -3.65 -12.92
CA THR A 4 6.68 -3.20 -14.13
C THR A 4 5.85 -1.95 -13.83
N GLU A 5 5.96 -0.93 -14.65
CA GLU A 5 5.09 0.25 -14.61
C GLU A 5 3.99 0.09 -15.66
N ILE A 6 2.74 0.20 -15.22
CA ILE A 6 1.56 -0.10 -16.03
C ILE A 6 0.67 1.15 -16.10
N LYS A 7 0.39 1.62 -17.32
CA LYS A 7 -0.59 2.67 -17.51
C LYS A 7 -1.99 2.07 -17.36
N GLY A 8 -2.69 2.47 -16.32
CA GLY A 8 -4.02 1.92 -16.04
C GLY A 8 -4.45 2.16 -14.61
N ASN A 9 -5.64 1.66 -14.28
CA ASN A 9 -6.21 1.75 -12.95
C ASN A 9 -5.59 0.70 -12.04
N LEU A 10 -5.16 1.11 -10.84
CA LEU A 10 -4.62 0.20 -9.83
C LEU A 10 -5.52 -1.02 -9.55
N PHE A 11 -6.82 -0.84 -9.63
CA PHE A 11 -7.81 -1.88 -9.32
C PHE A 11 -8.37 -2.58 -10.56
N GLN A 12 -7.76 -2.42 -11.73
CA GLN A 12 -8.28 -2.99 -12.98
C GLN A 12 -8.40 -4.52 -12.96
N HIS A 13 -7.59 -5.19 -12.14
CA HIS A 13 -7.63 -6.65 -11.96
C HIS A 13 -8.26 -7.07 -10.63
N PHE A 14 -8.85 -6.14 -9.91
CA PHE A 14 -9.50 -6.41 -8.64
C PHE A 14 -10.98 -6.71 -8.88
N GLN A 15 -11.43 -7.87 -8.43
CA GLN A 15 -12.84 -8.25 -8.48
C GLN A 15 -13.32 -8.66 -7.09
N LYS A 16 -14.38 -8.00 -6.66
CA LYS A 16 -15.05 -8.25 -5.39
C LYS A 16 -16.43 -8.84 -5.69
N ILE A 17 -16.69 -10.06 -5.22
CA ILE A 17 -17.98 -10.71 -5.40
C ILE A 17 -18.99 -10.17 -4.37
N ASP A 18 -18.58 -10.14 -3.12
CA ASP A 18 -19.34 -9.55 -2.01
C ASP A 18 -18.37 -8.97 -0.96
N ASN A 19 -18.85 -8.53 0.19
CA ASN A 19 -18.02 -7.91 1.22
C ASN A 19 -16.92 -8.83 1.78
N ASN A 20 -17.03 -10.14 1.58
CA ASN A 20 -16.12 -11.12 2.16
C ASN A 20 -15.39 -11.97 1.12
N THR A 21 -15.76 -11.86 -0.18
CA THR A 21 -15.26 -12.73 -1.21
C THR A 21 -14.65 -11.94 -2.37
N PHE A 22 -13.41 -12.27 -2.70
CA PHE A 22 -12.64 -11.62 -3.76
C PHE A 22 -12.16 -12.67 -4.75
N ILE A 23 -11.99 -12.29 -6.02
CA ILE A 23 -11.31 -13.10 -7.01
C ILE A 23 -9.84 -12.71 -7.01
N LEU A 24 -9.00 -13.69 -6.70
CA LEU A 24 -7.53 -13.54 -6.76
C LEU A 24 -6.99 -14.33 -7.95
N PRO A 25 -5.88 -13.92 -8.56
CA PRO A 25 -5.20 -14.76 -9.54
C PRO A 25 -4.91 -16.13 -8.95
N ALA A 26 -5.06 -17.18 -9.76
CA ALA A 26 -4.89 -18.55 -9.31
C ALA A 26 -3.53 -18.78 -8.64
N GLY A 27 -3.55 -19.26 -7.40
CA GLY A 27 -2.36 -19.61 -6.65
C GLY A 27 -1.51 -18.42 -6.19
N ARG A 28 -2.03 -17.18 -6.19
CA ARG A 28 -1.23 -16.00 -5.87
C ARG A 28 -1.80 -15.23 -4.66
N ASN A 29 -0.93 -14.88 -3.73
CA ASN A 29 -1.21 -13.94 -2.66
C ASN A 29 -0.85 -12.53 -3.13
N ILE A 30 -1.75 -11.57 -2.90
CA ILE A 30 -1.62 -10.22 -3.44
C ILE A 30 -1.69 -9.20 -2.32
N ALA A 31 -0.87 -8.15 -2.43
CA ALA A 31 -0.97 -6.96 -1.61
C ALA A 31 -1.28 -5.73 -2.46
N TYR A 32 -2.15 -4.89 -1.95
CA TYR A 32 -2.37 -3.53 -2.42
C TYR A 32 -1.88 -2.56 -1.35
N ALA A 33 -1.10 -1.57 -1.74
CA ALA A 33 -0.58 -0.59 -0.80
C ALA A 33 -0.71 0.84 -1.35
N HIS A 34 -0.97 1.77 -0.45
CA HIS A 34 -0.96 3.20 -0.74
C HIS A 34 -0.50 3.98 0.50
N CYS A 35 -0.28 5.29 0.35
CA CYS A 35 0.19 6.14 1.43
C CYS A 35 -0.94 6.94 2.07
N ILE A 36 -0.91 7.04 3.38
CA ILE A 36 -1.75 7.97 4.15
C ILE A 36 -0.92 8.65 5.24
N ALA A 37 -1.50 9.67 5.87
CA ALA A 37 -0.94 10.27 7.07
C ALA A 37 -1.43 9.55 8.34
N ASN A 38 -0.73 9.75 9.44
CA ASN A 38 -1.08 9.14 10.73
C ASN A 38 -2.40 9.67 11.31
N ASP A 39 -2.92 10.78 10.80
CA ASP A 39 -4.24 11.28 11.20
C ASP A 39 -5.41 10.50 10.59
N GLY A 40 -5.13 9.57 9.67
CA GLY A 40 -6.13 8.70 9.08
C GLY A 40 -7.12 9.40 8.15
N ASN A 41 -6.72 10.51 7.54
CA ASN A 41 -7.58 11.22 6.60
C ASN A 41 -7.46 10.61 5.20
N TYR A 42 -8.59 10.16 4.65
CA TYR A 42 -8.71 9.56 3.33
C TYR A 42 -9.35 10.51 2.30
N GLY A 43 -9.27 11.81 2.53
CA GLY A 43 -10.05 12.79 1.76
C GLY A 43 -9.54 13.10 0.36
N ALA A 44 -8.34 12.64 -0.04
CA ALA A 44 -7.74 13.04 -1.30
C ALA A 44 -6.94 11.92 -1.97
N GLY A 45 -6.67 12.08 -3.25
CA GLY A 45 -5.87 11.15 -4.04
C GLY A 45 -6.52 9.80 -4.23
N ILE A 46 -5.73 8.74 -4.13
CA ILE A 46 -6.20 7.35 -4.28
C ILE A 46 -6.90 6.82 -3.02
N ALA A 47 -6.73 7.45 -1.87
CA ALA A 47 -7.22 6.93 -0.60
C ALA A 47 -8.74 6.70 -0.55
N PRO A 48 -9.62 7.61 -1.02
CA PRO A 48 -11.05 7.34 -1.06
C PRO A 48 -11.41 6.15 -1.93
N ILE A 49 -10.70 5.97 -3.04
CA ILE A 49 -10.92 4.84 -3.96
C ILE A 49 -10.48 3.54 -3.29
N PHE A 50 -9.39 3.57 -2.56
CA PHE A 50 -8.87 2.42 -1.82
C PHE A 50 -9.91 1.89 -0.82
N ILE A 51 -10.50 2.76 -0.03
CA ILE A 51 -11.58 2.40 0.92
C ILE A 51 -12.77 1.77 0.19
N SER A 52 -13.22 2.37 -0.91
CA SER A 52 -14.39 1.89 -1.64
C SER A 52 -14.17 0.54 -2.31
N LYS A 53 -12.92 0.21 -2.64
CA LYS A 53 -12.59 -1.02 -3.37
C LYS A 53 -12.20 -2.16 -2.44
N ILE A 54 -11.35 -1.91 -1.45
CA ILE A 54 -10.84 -3.01 -0.65
C ILE A 54 -11.78 -3.32 0.51
N PHE A 55 -11.78 -2.67 1.63
CA PHE A 55 -12.79 -3.06 2.60
C PHE A 55 -12.71 -2.41 3.98
N GLN A 56 -11.59 -1.85 4.36
CA GLN A 56 -11.52 -1.24 5.68
C GLN A 56 -12.13 0.16 5.64
N SER A 57 -13.01 0.42 6.60
CA SER A 57 -13.58 1.75 6.72
C SER A 57 -12.54 2.74 7.25
N ASP A 58 -12.62 3.97 6.80
CA ASP A 58 -11.79 5.06 7.30
C ASP A 58 -12.00 5.29 8.80
N THR A 59 -13.21 5.08 9.30
CA THR A 59 -13.54 5.20 10.73
C THR A 59 -12.72 4.24 11.58
N PHE A 60 -12.59 2.98 11.15
CA PHE A 60 -11.77 1.99 11.85
C PHE A 60 -10.31 2.41 11.86
N VAL A 61 -9.78 2.79 10.72
CA VAL A 61 -8.37 3.20 10.59
C VAL A 61 -8.09 4.44 11.42
N LYS A 62 -8.96 5.45 11.38
CA LYS A 62 -8.81 6.65 12.21
C LYS A 62 -8.75 6.32 13.69
N ARG A 63 -9.65 5.46 14.16
CA ARG A 63 -9.66 5.05 15.56
C ARG A 63 -8.39 4.33 15.96
N PHE A 64 -7.93 3.40 15.12
CA PHE A 64 -6.68 2.67 15.36
C PHE A 64 -5.48 3.63 15.41
N LEU A 65 -5.38 4.55 14.48
CA LEU A 65 -4.26 5.51 14.41
C LEU A 65 -4.31 6.53 15.56
N LYS A 66 -5.49 6.85 16.08
CA LYS A 66 -5.62 7.70 17.26
C LYS A 66 -5.00 7.03 18.51
N GLU A 67 -5.10 5.71 18.59
CA GLU A 67 -4.48 4.92 19.67
C GLU A 67 -3.01 4.61 19.40
N ASN A 68 -2.55 4.86 18.18
CA ASN A 68 -1.17 4.64 17.74
C ASN A 68 -0.64 5.93 17.09
N PRO A 69 -0.31 6.96 17.89
CA PRO A 69 0.12 8.24 17.36
C PRO A 69 1.46 8.16 16.65
N TRP A 70 1.72 9.16 15.81
CA TRP A 70 2.97 9.27 15.05
C TRP A 70 4.19 9.23 15.97
N LYS A 71 5.16 8.39 15.62
CA LYS A 71 6.38 8.15 16.41
C LYS A 71 7.63 8.74 15.77
N GLY A 72 7.48 9.58 14.76
CA GLY A 72 8.60 10.23 14.08
C GLY A 72 9.24 9.41 12.97
N HIS A 73 8.68 8.27 12.61
CA HIS A 73 9.18 7.43 11.51
C HIS A 73 8.04 6.84 10.70
N GLY A 74 8.34 6.46 9.45
CA GLY A 74 7.39 5.75 8.60
C GLY A 74 7.13 4.32 9.09
N TRP A 75 5.90 3.86 8.89
CA TRP A 75 5.50 2.49 9.23
C TRP A 75 4.34 2.03 8.36
N SER A 76 3.89 0.82 8.51
CA SER A 76 2.75 0.30 7.75
C SER A 76 1.71 -0.32 8.66
N LEU A 77 0.45 -0.18 8.26
CA LEU A 77 -0.70 -0.82 8.88
C LEU A 77 -1.28 -1.81 7.87
N CYS A 78 -1.33 -3.08 8.25
CA CYS A 78 -1.70 -4.15 7.34
C CYS A 78 -2.99 -4.81 7.78
N PHE A 79 -3.91 -4.99 6.83
CA PHE A 79 -5.15 -5.75 7.01
C PHE A 79 -5.10 -6.97 6.09
N ASN A 80 -5.22 -8.16 6.68
CA ASN A 80 -5.19 -9.39 5.94
C ASN A 80 -6.59 -9.97 5.76
N ARG A 81 -6.96 -10.25 4.52
CA ARG A 81 -8.14 -11.03 4.18
C ARG A 81 -7.73 -12.37 3.61
N ILE A 82 -8.35 -13.42 4.13
CA ILE A 82 -8.13 -14.78 3.64
C ILE A 82 -9.30 -15.16 2.75
N ASN A 83 -8.99 -15.64 1.54
CA ASN A 83 -9.97 -16.19 0.61
C ASN A 83 -9.49 -17.59 0.22
N GLY A 84 -10.07 -18.63 0.83
CA GLY A 84 -9.55 -19.98 0.72
C GLY A 84 -8.15 -20.09 1.32
N ASP A 85 -7.17 -20.53 0.54
CA ASP A 85 -5.76 -20.66 0.95
C ASP A 85 -4.92 -19.44 0.59
N HIS A 86 -5.54 -18.37 0.08
CA HIS A 86 -4.81 -17.21 -0.42
C HIS A 86 -5.08 -15.96 0.40
N HIS A 87 -4.07 -15.08 0.44
CA HIS A 87 -4.12 -13.82 1.17
C HIS A 87 -4.33 -12.65 0.22
N LEU A 88 -5.17 -11.71 0.64
CA LEU A 88 -5.28 -10.38 0.08
C LEU A 88 -4.93 -9.38 1.19
N LEU A 89 -3.83 -8.65 1.02
CA LEU A 89 -3.42 -7.62 1.95
C LEU A 89 -3.84 -6.25 1.46
N GLU A 90 -4.39 -5.46 2.36
CA GLU A 90 -4.51 -4.01 2.23
C GLU A 90 -3.48 -3.39 3.16
N VAL A 91 -2.59 -2.56 2.61
CA VAL A 91 -1.51 -1.96 3.39
C VAL A 91 -1.57 -0.44 3.29
N GLU A 92 -1.71 0.18 4.45
CA GLU A 92 -1.61 1.63 4.60
C GLU A 92 -0.17 1.97 4.95
N LEU A 93 0.53 2.67 4.06
CA LEU A 93 1.87 3.17 4.31
C LEU A 93 1.75 4.51 5.02
N ILE A 94 2.14 4.56 6.29
CA ILE A 94 2.07 5.77 7.10
C ILE A 94 3.38 6.53 6.93
N THR A 95 3.35 7.60 6.16
CA THR A 95 4.57 8.29 5.71
C THR A 95 4.76 9.67 6.29
N LYS A 96 3.75 10.20 7.00
CA LYS A 96 3.77 11.54 7.59
C LYS A 96 2.77 11.63 8.74
N GLU A 97 2.95 12.62 9.60
CA GLU A 97 2.08 12.80 10.75
C GLU A 97 0.68 13.30 10.36
N PHE A 98 0.62 14.38 9.58
CA PHE A 98 -0.63 15.07 9.23
C PHE A 98 -0.85 15.09 7.73
N THR A 99 -2.12 15.06 7.32
CA THR A 99 -2.54 15.13 5.91
C THR A 99 -1.97 16.34 5.20
N TYR A 100 -1.90 17.50 5.87
CA TYR A 100 -1.36 18.73 5.30
C TYR A 100 0.17 18.77 5.28
N GLY A 101 0.84 17.81 5.91
CA GLY A 101 2.30 17.70 5.90
C GLY A 101 2.82 17.02 4.64
N LYS A 102 4.13 16.84 4.60
CA LYS A 102 4.82 16.16 3.49
C LYS A 102 5.66 15.01 4.01
N PRO A 103 5.68 13.87 3.32
CA PRO A 103 6.61 12.79 3.63
C PRO A 103 8.03 13.22 3.25
N THR A 104 9.00 12.52 3.80
CA THR A 104 10.40 12.62 3.39
C THR A 104 10.80 11.30 2.71
N TYR A 105 11.93 11.29 2.00
CA TYR A 105 12.47 10.04 1.46
C TYR A 105 12.81 9.06 2.58
N GLU A 106 13.20 9.56 3.76
CA GLU A 106 13.46 8.73 4.93
C GLU A 106 12.19 8.04 5.43
N THR A 107 11.09 8.78 5.64
CA THR A 107 9.84 8.20 6.14
C THR A 107 9.21 7.24 5.13
N ILE A 108 9.28 7.54 3.84
CA ILE A 108 8.77 6.64 2.82
C ILE A 108 9.62 5.36 2.74
N THR A 109 10.94 5.47 2.88
CA THR A 109 11.84 4.32 2.93
C THR A 109 11.52 3.41 4.10
N GLU A 110 11.28 3.98 5.27
CA GLU A 110 10.91 3.23 6.47
C GLU A 110 9.59 2.48 6.27
N ALA A 111 8.58 3.16 5.71
CA ALA A 111 7.28 2.53 5.43
C ALA A 111 7.40 1.38 4.40
N ILE A 112 8.21 1.55 3.36
CA ILE A 112 8.45 0.52 2.35
C ILE A 112 9.18 -0.69 2.94
N LYS A 113 10.12 -0.48 3.86
CA LYS A 113 10.77 -1.59 4.57
C LYS A 113 9.78 -2.40 5.40
N HIS A 114 8.85 -1.73 6.08
CA HIS A 114 7.75 -2.40 6.76
C HIS A 114 6.86 -3.17 5.79
N LEU A 115 6.54 -2.59 4.64
CA LEU A 115 5.77 -3.26 3.59
C LEU A 115 6.45 -4.55 3.12
N LYS A 116 7.76 -4.51 2.90
CA LYS A 116 8.52 -5.71 2.53
C LYS A 116 8.40 -6.79 3.59
N PHE A 117 8.54 -6.43 4.85
CA PHE A 117 8.39 -7.37 5.97
C PHE A 117 6.99 -8.00 5.96
N GLU A 118 5.93 -7.21 5.82
CA GLU A 118 4.56 -7.71 5.77
C GLU A 118 4.33 -8.63 4.56
N CYS A 119 4.86 -8.28 3.41
CA CYS A 119 4.78 -9.13 2.21
C CYS A 119 5.45 -10.49 2.45
N GLY A 120 6.56 -10.52 3.16
CA GLY A 120 7.25 -11.75 3.52
C GLY A 120 6.46 -12.63 4.49
N GLN A 121 5.78 -12.01 5.46
CA GLN A 121 4.97 -12.73 6.45
C GLN A 121 3.80 -13.50 5.83
N TYR A 122 3.23 -13.00 4.73
CA TYR A 122 2.06 -13.57 4.09
C TYR A 122 2.35 -14.18 2.72
N ASP A 123 3.61 -14.43 2.40
CA ASP A 123 4.03 -15.00 1.11
C ASP A 123 3.42 -14.27 -0.08
N ILE A 124 3.43 -12.96 -0.04
CA ILE A 124 2.90 -12.13 -1.12
C ILE A 124 3.77 -12.29 -2.36
N SER A 125 3.14 -12.63 -3.47
CA SER A 125 3.83 -12.80 -4.74
C SER A 125 3.59 -11.66 -5.72
N ILE A 126 2.51 -10.88 -5.53
CA ILE A 126 2.24 -9.68 -6.34
C ILE A 126 1.98 -8.50 -5.39
N LEU A 127 2.72 -7.43 -5.58
CA LEU A 127 2.48 -6.15 -4.90
C LEU A 127 2.01 -5.13 -5.92
N ARG A 128 0.82 -4.56 -5.71
CA ARG A 128 0.23 -3.53 -6.56
C ARG A 128 0.19 -2.21 -5.84
N ILE A 129 0.81 -1.20 -6.41
CA ILE A 129 0.92 0.14 -5.84
C ILE A 129 0.69 1.23 -6.91
N PRO A 130 0.22 2.43 -6.52
CA PRO A 130 0.35 3.60 -7.37
C PRO A 130 1.78 4.15 -7.29
N LYS A 131 2.06 5.27 -7.97
CA LYS A 131 3.33 6.00 -7.77
C LYS A 131 3.31 6.69 -6.40
N ILE A 132 3.59 5.91 -5.36
CA ILE A 132 3.50 6.36 -3.96
C ILE A 132 4.40 7.57 -3.70
N GLY A 133 3.87 8.53 -2.93
CA GLY A 133 4.60 9.73 -2.51
C GLY A 133 4.81 10.79 -3.59
N CYS A 134 4.32 10.60 -4.82
CA CYS A 134 4.76 11.40 -5.97
C CYS A 134 3.71 12.32 -6.58
N CYS A 135 2.46 12.28 -6.17
CA CYS A 135 1.44 13.21 -6.67
C CYS A 135 1.29 14.41 -5.73
N LEU A 136 0.35 14.34 -4.81
CA LEU A 136 0.10 15.42 -3.86
C LEU A 136 1.28 15.63 -2.88
N ASP A 137 2.01 14.57 -2.58
CA ASP A 137 3.16 14.61 -1.65
C ASP A 137 4.44 15.15 -2.28
N GLY A 138 4.53 15.20 -3.61
CA GLY A 138 5.58 15.93 -4.32
C GLY A 138 6.97 15.30 -4.37
N LEU A 139 7.14 14.04 -3.96
CA LEU A 139 8.43 13.36 -4.09
C LEU A 139 8.72 12.98 -5.56
N ASP A 140 10.01 12.87 -5.89
CA ASP A 140 10.46 12.47 -7.21
C ASP A 140 10.31 10.96 -7.38
N TRP A 141 9.54 10.54 -8.40
CA TRP A 141 9.31 9.12 -8.66
C TRP A 141 10.58 8.35 -9.02
N ASN A 142 11.53 8.99 -9.70
CA ASN A 142 12.80 8.33 -10.02
C ASN A 142 13.55 7.92 -8.75
N ILE A 143 13.48 8.74 -7.70
CA ILE A 143 14.11 8.45 -6.41
C ILE A 143 13.30 7.38 -5.67
N VAL A 144 11.97 7.55 -5.58
CA VAL A 144 11.10 6.59 -4.86
C VAL A 144 11.15 5.21 -5.52
N SER A 145 11.08 5.14 -6.85
CA SER A 145 11.17 3.85 -7.55
C SER A 145 12.51 3.15 -7.33
N SER A 146 13.60 3.91 -7.27
CA SER A 146 14.92 3.36 -6.94
C SER A 146 14.97 2.79 -5.53
N ILE A 147 14.34 3.46 -4.57
CA ILE A 147 14.22 2.97 -3.18
C ILE A 147 13.44 1.64 -3.16
N ILE A 148 12.32 1.57 -3.86
CA ILE A 148 11.51 0.34 -3.94
C ILE A 148 12.32 -0.81 -4.53
N LYS A 149 12.99 -0.58 -5.65
CA LYS A 149 13.80 -1.60 -6.33
C LYS A 149 14.93 -2.09 -5.43
N ASP A 150 15.58 -1.19 -4.70
CA ASP A 150 16.67 -1.56 -3.79
C ASP A 150 16.16 -2.40 -2.62
N ILE A 151 15.06 -1.99 -1.99
CA ILE A 151 14.50 -2.69 -0.83
C ILE A 151 14.04 -4.11 -1.22
N PHE A 152 13.42 -4.28 -2.38
CA PHE A 152 12.86 -5.57 -2.81
C PHE A 152 13.79 -6.41 -3.67
N LYS A 153 15.02 -5.98 -3.92
CA LYS A 153 15.93 -6.62 -4.89
C LYS A 153 16.16 -8.12 -4.64
N ASP A 154 16.16 -8.56 -3.37
CA ASP A 154 16.42 -9.95 -3.00
C ASP A 154 15.11 -10.76 -2.83
N SER A 155 13.97 -10.19 -3.12
CA SER A 155 12.68 -10.88 -3.04
C SER A 155 12.29 -11.49 -4.39
N SER A 156 11.38 -12.47 -4.36
CA SER A 156 10.79 -13.06 -5.56
C SER A 156 9.48 -12.42 -5.98
N ILE A 157 9.14 -11.27 -5.40
CA ILE A 157 7.86 -10.60 -5.59
C ILE A 157 7.77 -9.93 -6.97
N ASP A 158 6.58 -9.93 -7.55
CA ASP A 158 6.26 -9.14 -8.74
C ASP A 158 5.67 -7.81 -8.30
N ILE A 159 6.35 -6.70 -8.59
CA ILE A 159 5.87 -5.36 -8.26
C ILE A 159 5.25 -4.73 -9.50
N GLU A 160 3.99 -4.36 -9.39
CA GLU A 160 3.24 -3.66 -10.42
C GLU A 160 2.89 -2.26 -9.94
N VAL A 161 3.39 -1.26 -10.66
CA VAL A 161 3.12 0.16 -10.36
C VAL A 161 2.14 0.69 -11.38
N TYR A 162 0.98 1.15 -10.92
CA TYR A 162 -0.08 1.66 -11.79
C TYR A 162 -0.10 3.18 -11.80
N TYR A 163 -0.22 3.78 -12.97
CA TYR A 163 -0.36 5.22 -13.16
C TYR A 163 -1.38 5.54 -14.26
N LEU A 164 -2.04 6.67 -14.14
CA LEU A 164 -3.04 7.13 -15.10
C LEU A 164 -2.46 7.95 -16.25
#